data_9c61c8b4135880bf47d4bdbd6f37b443
#
_entry.id   9c61c8b4135880bf47d4bdbd6f37b443
#
_cell.length_a   1.000
_cell.length_b   1.000
_cell.length_c   1.000
_cell.angle_alpha   90.00
_cell.angle_beta   90.00
_cell.angle_gamma   90.00
#
_symmetry.space_group_name_H-M   'P 1'
#
loop_
_entity.id
_entity.type
_entity.pdbx_description
1 polymer ?
#
loop_
_entity_poly.entity_id
_entity_poly.type
_entity_poly.pdbx_seq_one_letter_code
_entity_poly.pdbx_strand_id
1 'polypeptide(L)'
;MKIQGKIIIVTGGADGIGAALCRRFAREGAAHIAVVDLNAEGAAKVAAEIGGSSYGVDVSDPAAIEAMVRAVEAAHGRIDLFCQNAGVGGGEPDPDNAASATDAVWNRAWGVNVMAHVYGARAALPGMIARGEGYILNTVSAAGLLSQIGSAVYSTTKHAAIGFAESLAIAQGDLGIKVSVLCPQGVDTAMLRAGGGQEQPQNLDGVLSPDDVAEAVVKGLEAESFLILPHQIVLTYMQRKTADYDRWLGGMRRLRAKVLGRA
;
A
#
# COMPACT_ATOMS: atom_id res chain seq x y z
N MET A 1 8.07 -13.66 -8.34
CA MET A 1 9.25 -12.92 -8.88
C MET A 1 10.37 -12.91 -7.84
N LYS A 2 11.61 -13.20 -8.21
CA LYS A 2 12.80 -12.99 -7.35
C LYS A 2 13.27 -11.55 -7.46
N ILE A 3 13.76 -10.99 -6.36
CA ILE A 3 14.20 -9.59 -6.26
C ILE A 3 15.62 -9.38 -6.83
N GLN A 4 16.46 -10.40 -6.79
CA GLN A 4 17.84 -10.32 -7.27
C GLN A 4 17.94 -9.78 -8.70
N GLY A 5 18.75 -8.75 -8.89
CA GLY A 5 19.01 -8.13 -10.19
C GLY A 5 17.89 -7.24 -10.74
N LYS A 6 16.84 -6.95 -9.96
CA LYS A 6 15.68 -6.16 -10.39
C LYS A 6 15.87 -4.66 -10.15
N ILE A 7 15.29 -3.84 -11.03
CA ILE A 7 15.16 -2.38 -10.89
C ILE A 7 13.80 -2.10 -10.28
N ILE A 8 13.78 -1.43 -9.13
CA ILE A 8 12.60 -1.31 -8.26
C ILE A 8 12.32 0.17 -7.93
N ILE A 9 11.06 0.56 -7.96
CA ILE A 9 10.58 1.84 -7.41
C ILE A 9 9.76 1.54 -6.16
N VAL A 10 9.96 2.30 -5.08
CA VAL A 10 9.16 2.24 -3.85
C VAL A 10 8.68 3.63 -3.47
N THR A 11 7.38 3.90 -3.53
CA THR A 11 6.79 5.15 -3.03
C THR A 11 6.48 5.06 -1.53
N GLY A 12 6.53 6.20 -0.81
CA GLY A 12 6.46 6.20 0.65
C GLY A 12 7.69 5.53 1.26
N GLY A 13 8.85 5.66 0.61
CA GLY A 13 10.08 4.95 0.94
C GLY A 13 10.91 5.56 2.08
N ALA A 14 10.52 6.72 2.59
CA ALA A 14 11.28 7.42 3.64
C ALA A 14 11.09 6.80 5.04
N ASP A 15 9.98 6.11 5.30
CA ASP A 15 9.67 5.55 6.63
C ASP A 15 8.80 4.28 6.54
N GLY A 16 8.58 3.63 7.69
CA GLY A 16 7.64 2.54 7.87
C GLY A 16 7.84 1.38 6.90
N ILE A 17 6.74 0.90 6.34
CA ILE A 17 6.75 -0.26 5.41
C ILE A 17 7.62 0.02 4.19
N GLY A 18 7.53 1.23 3.60
CA GLY A 18 8.31 1.57 2.41
C GLY A 18 9.82 1.52 2.64
N ALA A 19 10.30 2.09 3.73
CA ALA A 19 11.72 2.02 4.09
C ALA A 19 12.18 0.59 4.39
N ALA A 20 11.35 -0.21 5.07
CA ALA A 20 11.63 -1.63 5.32
C ALA A 20 11.70 -2.44 4.01
N LEU A 21 10.78 -2.17 3.05
CA LEU A 21 10.84 -2.78 1.71
C LEU A 21 12.14 -2.42 0.99
N CYS A 22 12.54 -1.15 0.99
CA CYS A 22 13.78 -0.71 0.36
C CYS A 22 14.99 -1.46 0.94
N ARG A 23 15.12 -1.51 2.27
CA ARG A 23 16.22 -2.22 2.93
C ARG A 23 16.17 -3.73 2.67
N ARG A 24 14.97 -4.33 2.69
CA ARG A 24 14.81 -5.76 2.44
C ARG A 24 15.18 -6.11 0.99
N PHE A 25 14.71 -5.35 0.01
CA PHE A 25 15.03 -5.59 -1.40
C PHE A 25 16.53 -5.40 -1.71
N ALA A 26 17.19 -4.45 -1.04
CA ALA A 26 18.63 -4.31 -1.14
C ALA A 26 19.37 -5.57 -0.64
N ARG A 27 18.95 -6.13 0.52
CA ARG A 27 19.50 -7.39 1.05
C ARG A 27 19.22 -8.60 0.14
N GLU A 28 18.12 -8.59 -0.62
CA GLU A 28 17.81 -9.61 -1.63
C GLU A 28 18.59 -9.43 -2.95
N GLY A 29 19.45 -8.42 -3.04
CA GLY A 29 20.32 -8.20 -4.21
C GLY A 29 19.61 -7.52 -5.38
N ALA A 30 18.64 -6.63 -5.13
CA ALA A 30 18.11 -5.74 -6.16
C ALA A 30 19.24 -5.00 -6.86
N ALA A 31 19.18 -4.86 -8.20
CA ALA A 31 20.19 -4.14 -8.95
C ALA A 31 20.14 -2.63 -8.68
N HIS A 32 18.94 -2.10 -8.50
CA HIS A 32 18.73 -0.70 -8.10
C HIS A 32 17.36 -0.50 -7.44
N ILE A 33 17.30 0.43 -6.48
CA ILE A 33 16.08 0.84 -5.82
C ILE A 33 15.95 2.36 -5.86
N ALA A 34 14.89 2.86 -6.47
CA ALA A 34 14.50 4.26 -6.43
C ALA A 34 13.56 4.48 -5.22
N VAL A 35 14.04 5.20 -4.23
CA VAL A 35 13.32 5.55 -3.02
C VAL A 35 12.55 6.85 -3.26
N VAL A 36 11.23 6.81 -3.25
CA VAL A 36 10.36 7.92 -3.61
C VAL A 36 9.52 8.32 -2.41
N ASP A 37 9.52 9.60 -2.03
CA ASP A 37 8.69 10.10 -0.93
C ASP A 37 8.44 11.60 -1.10
N LEU A 38 7.37 12.11 -0.49
CA LEU A 38 7.13 13.54 -0.35
C LEU A 38 8.21 14.18 0.55
N ASN A 39 8.67 13.44 1.58
CA ASN A 39 9.83 13.79 2.41
C ASN A 39 11.12 13.42 1.66
N ALA A 40 11.60 14.35 0.83
CA ALA A 40 12.80 14.17 0.03
C ALA A 40 14.06 13.87 0.86
N GLU A 41 14.20 14.50 2.04
CA GLU A 41 15.34 14.27 2.93
C GLU A 41 15.32 12.84 3.52
N GLY A 42 14.15 12.38 3.96
CA GLY A 42 13.96 11.00 4.43
C GLY A 42 14.25 9.98 3.34
N ALA A 43 13.76 10.22 2.11
CA ALA A 43 14.05 9.37 0.96
C ALA A 43 15.55 9.31 0.64
N ALA A 44 16.24 10.46 0.67
CA ALA A 44 17.68 10.53 0.43
C ALA A 44 18.49 9.76 1.49
N LYS A 45 18.07 9.81 2.75
CA LYS A 45 18.69 9.05 3.83
C LYS A 45 18.58 7.54 3.60
N VAL A 46 17.38 7.04 3.31
CA VAL A 46 17.17 5.61 3.03
C VAL A 46 17.91 5.19 1.76
N ALA A 47 17.89 6.01 0.71
CA ALA A 47 18.63 5.73 -0.53
C ALA A 47 20.14 5.61 -0.29
N ALA A 48 20.72 6.50 0.51
CA ALA A 48 22.16 6.44 0.88
C ALA A 48 22.50 5.16 1.67
N GLU A 49 21.62 4.71 2.56
CA GLU A 49 21.81 3.46 3.32
C GLU A 49 21.93 2.22 2.43
N ILE A 50 21.19 2.20 1.30
CA ILE A 50 21.08 1.02 0.42
C ILE A 50 21.80 1.15 -0.91
N GLY A 51 22.49 2.28 -1.17
CA GLY A 51 23.12 2.55 -2.45
C GLY A 51 22.13 2.78 -3.61
N GLY A 52 20.92 3.25 -3.30
CA GLY A 52 19.87 3.58 -4.28
C GLY A 52 19.85 5.04 -4.72
N SER A 53 18.83 5.42 -5.48
CA SER A 53 18.52 6.82 -5.80
C SER A 53 17.31 7.31 -5.01
N SER A 54 17.17 8.63 -4.85
CA SER A 54 16.04 9.25 -4.15
C SER A 54 15.31 10.27 -5.01
N TYR A 55 14.00 10.36 -4.83
CA TYR A 55 13.11 11.31 -5.53
C TYR A 55 12.12 11.92 -4.54
N GLY A 56 12.10 13.26 -4.47
CA GLY A 56 11.09 14.02 -3.72
C GLY A 56 9.85 14.21 -4.60
N VAL A 57 8.78 13.43 -4.38
CA VAL A 57 7.61 13.39 -5.26
C VAL A 57 6.32 13.38 -4.44
N ASP A 58 5.39 14.27 -4.78
CA ASP A 58 3.99 14.12 -4.39
C ASP A 58 3.32 13.11 -5.33
N VAL A 59 2.96 11.94 -4.79
CA VAL A 59 2.32 10.88 -5.58
C VAL A 59 0.91 11.22 -6.08
N SER A 60 0.29 12.28 -5.55
CA SER A 60 -0.99 12.80 -6.04
C SER A 60 -0.85 13.68 -7.28
N ASP A 61 0.38 14.05 -7.66
CA ASP A 61 0.68 14.78 -8.90
C ASP A 61 1.07 13.80 -10.04
N PRO A 62 0.21 13.65 -11.07
CA PRO A 62 0.48 12.74 -12.18
C PRO A 62 1.73 13.12 -12.99
N ALA A 63 2.04 14.41 -13.12
CA ALA A 63 3.21 14.85 -13.88
C ALA A 63 4.52 14.52 -13.14
N ALA A 64 4.53 14.66 -11.80
CA ALA A 64 5.68 14.32 -10.97
C ALA A 64 5.94 12.81 -10.99
N ILE A 65 4.89 11.96 -10.92
CA ILE A 65 5.02 10.51 -11.07
C ILE A 65 5.58 10.12 -12.43
N GLU A 66 5.04 10.70 -13.51
CA GLU A 66 5.50 10.40 -14.87
C GLU A 66 6.97 10.80 -15.07
N ALA A 67 7.35 11.97 -14.59
CA ALA A 67 8.74 12.45 -14.67
C ALA A 67 9.70 11.54 -13.91
N MET A 68 9.34 11.10 -12.71
CA MET A 68 10.11 10.18 -11.89
C MET A 68 10.27 8.80 -12.57
N VAL A 69 9.19 8.23 -13.09
CA VAL A 69 9.23 6.94 -13.81
C VAL A 69 10.15 7.04 -15.02
N ARG A 70 10.02 8.10 -15.83
CA ARG A 70 10.92 8.34 -16.98
C ARG A 70 12.38 8.50 -16.58
N ALA A 71 12.66 9.18 -15.46
CA ALA A 71 14.02 9.34 -14.96
C ALA A 71 14.65 8.00 -14.58
N VAL A 72 13.90 7.11 -13.90
CA VAL A 72 14.37 5.77 -13.53
C VAL A 72 14.58 4.91 -14.78
N GLU A 73 13.65 4.94 -15.76
CA GLU A 73 13.80 4.20 -17.01
C GLU A 73 14.99 4.70 -17.86
N ALA A 74 15.19 6.01 -17.92
CA ALA A 74 16.34 6.58 -18.62
C ALA A 74 17.69 6.19 -18.00
N ALA A 75 17.76 6.09 -16.67
CA ALA A 75 18.98 5.73 -15.95
C ALA A 75 19.29 4.22 -15.98
N HIS A 76 18.26 3.37 -15.97
CA HIS A 76 18.41 1.91 -15.76
C HIS A 76 17.81 1.06 -16.87
N GLY A 77 17.20 1.65 -17.89
CA GLY A 77 16.65 0.99 -19.07
C GLY A 77 15.30 0.30 -18.85
N ARG A 78 14.90 0.06 -17.60
CA ARG A 78 13.65 -0.65 -17.25
C ARG A 78 13.21 -0.42 -15.81
N ILE A 79 11.96 -0.74 -15.53
CA ILE A 79 11.43 -0.93 -14.18
C ILE A 79 10.83 -2.33 -14.12
N ASP A 80 11.31 -3.17 -13.19
CA ASP A 80 10.84 -4.55 -13.02
C ASP A 80 9.69 -4.63 -12.00
N LEU A 81 9.80 -3.88 -10.90
CA LEU A 81 8.83 -3.83 -9.82
C LEU A 81 8.52 -2.39 -9.43
N PHE A 82 7.24 -2.06 -9.41
CA PHE A 82 6.77 -0.78 -8.87
C PHE A 82 5.94 -1.02 -7.61
N CYS A 83 6.52 -0.72 -6.44
CA CYS A 83 5.83 -0.76 -5.15
C CYS A 83 5.15 0.59 -4.89
N GLN A 84 3.87 0.66 -5.12
CA GLN A 84 3.03 1.81 -4.86
C GLN A 84 2.56 1.75 -3.39
N ASN A 85 3.43 2.21 -2.49
CA ASN A 85 3.27 2.04 -1.04
C ASN A 85 2.85 3.33 -0.32
N ALA A 86 3.05 4.50 -0.91
CA ALA A 86 2.62 5.75 -0.32
C ALA A 86 1.13 5.73 0.03
N GLY A 87 0.78 6.23 1.21
CA GLY A 87 -0.60 6.28 1.66
C GLY A 87 -0.80 7.27 2.79
N VAL A 88 -2.03 7.70 2.98
CA VAL A 88 -2.43 8.57 4.08
C VAL A 88 -3.61 7.97 4.82
N GLY A 89 -3.63 8.18 6.14
CA GLY A 89 -4.80 7.90 6.98
C GLY A 89 -5.88 8.97 6.82
N GLY A 90 -6.98 8.78 7.50
CA GLY A 90 -8.07 9.75 7.63
C GLY A 90 -9.14 9.15 8.53
N GLY A 91 -9.63 9.94 9.47
CA GLY A 91 -10.71 9.55 10.38
C GLY A 91 -11.86 10.54 10.30
N GLU A 92 -13.01 10.17 10.85
CA GLU A 92 -14.14 11.05 11.00
C GLU A 92 -13.92 11.99 12.21
N PRO A 93 -14.09 13.32 12.05
CA PRO A 93 -14.11 14.27 13.18
C PRO A 93 -15.23 13.98 14.18
N ASP A 94 -16.38 13.51 13.67
CA ASP A 94 -17.54 13.07 14.48
C ASP A 94 -17.62 11.54 14.41
N PRO A 95 -17.38 10.83 15.53
CA PRO A 95 -17.40 9.36 15.53
C PRO A 95 -18.80 8.76 15.28
N ASP A 96 -19.87 9.57 15.36
CA ASP A 96 -21.23 9.12 15.10
C ASP A 96 -21.70 9.39 13.66
N ASN A 97 -20.90 10.09 12.88
CA ASN A 97 -21.22 10.44 11.51
C ASN A 97 -20.08 10.06 10.54
N ALA A 98 -20.22 8.93 9.88
CA ALA A 98 -19.24 8.46 8.89
C ALA A 98 -19.05 9.40 7.69
N ALA A 99 -19.92 10.39 7.51
CA ALA A 99 -19.83 11.41 6.45
C ALA A 99 -19.28 12.76 6.96
N SER A 100 -18.77 12.84 8.19
CA SER A 100 -18.34 14.11 8.80
C SER A 100 -17.00 14.65 8.29
N ALA A 101 -16.20 13.83 7.60
CA ALA A 101 -14.93 14.28 7.03
C ALA A 101 -15.17 15.31 5.89
N THR A 102 -14.34 16.37 5.85
CA THR A 102 -14.45 17.43 4.84
C THR A 102 -14.03 16.93 3.45
N ASP A 103 -14.48 17.62 2.40
CA ASP A 103 -14.08 17.34 1.01
C ASP A 103 -12.56 17.38 0.83
N ALA A 104 -11.87 18.26 1.55
CA ALA A 104 -10.40 18.35 1.51
C ALA A 104 -9.74 17.05 1.99
N VAL A 105 -10.26 16.43 3.06
CA VAL A 105 -9.78 15.13 3.58
C VAL A 105 -10.07 14.02 2.57
N TRP A 106 -11.29 13.99 2.01
CA TRP A 106 -11.67 13.04 0.97
C TRP A 106 -10.79 13.15 -0.26
N ASN A 107 -10.62 14.35 -0.80
CA ASN A 107 -9.83 14.60 -2.01
C ASN A 107 -8.35 14.24 -1.81
N ARG A 108 -7.76 14.59 -0.66
CA ARG A 108 -6.39 14.21 -0.32
C ARG A 108 -6.22 12.69 -0.26
N ALA A 109 -7.12 12.01 0.47
CA ALA A 109 -7.04 10.56 0.60
C ALA A 109 -7.28 9.85 -0.73
N TRP A 110 -8.20 10.34 -1.55
CA TRP A 110 -8.45 9.82 -2.89
C TRP A 110 -7.24 10.01 -3.81
N GLY A 111 -6.63 11.19 -3.81
CA GLY A 111 -5.43 11.48 -4.60
C GLY A 111 -4.28 10.53 -4.26
N VAL A 112 -3.99 10.35 -2.97
CA VAL A 112 -2.85 9.54 -2.53
C VAL A 112 -3.14 8.04 -2.51
N ASN A 113 -4.28 7.60 -1.97
CA ASN A 113 -4.55 6.17 -1.77
C ASN A 113 -5.13 5.48 -3.02
N VAL A 114 -5.65 6.24 -4.00
CA VAL A 114 -6.29 5.69 -5.21
C VAL A 114 -5.62 6.17 -6.47
N MET A 115 -5.63 7.50 -6.71
CA MET A 115 -5.14 8.05 -7.98
C MET A 115 -3.64 7.86 -8.17
N ALA A 116 -2.85 7.89 -7.09
CA ALA A 116 -1.42 7.58 -7.18
C ALA A 116 -1.15 6.19 -7.78
N HIS A 117 -1.98 5.18 -7.42
CA HIS A 117 -1.87 3.85 -8.01
C HIS A 117 -2.19 3.86 -9.52
N VAL A 118 -3.20 4.63 -9.91
CA VAL A 118 -3.55 4.82 -11.34
C VAL A 118 -2.43 5.53 -12.10
N TYR A 119 -1.87 6.60 -11.52
CA TYR A 119 -0.80 7.38 -12.16
C TYR A 119 0.48 6.55 -12.33
N GLY A 120 0.89 5.83 -11.28
CA GLY A 120 2.06 4.97 -11.34
C GLY A 120 1.90 3.83 -12.34
N ALA A 121 0.74 3.16 -12.35
CA ALA A 121 0.45 2.13 -13.34
C ALA A 121 0.48 2.71 -14.77
N ARG A 122 -0.18 3.85 -15.00
CA ARG A 122 -0.20 4.55 -16.31
C ARG A 122 1.20 4.88 -16.80
N ALA A 123 2.10 5.29 -15.92
CA ALA A 123 3.46 5.66 -16.27
C ALA A 123 4.36 4.43 -16.56
N ALA A 124 4.25 3.36 -15.76
CA ALA A 124 5.18 2.22 -15.85
C ALA A 124 4.71 1.12 -16.82
N LEU A 125 3.40 0.91 -17.00
CA LEU A 125 2.85 -0.17 -17.82
C LEU A 125 3.34 -0.17 -19.28
N PRO A 126 3.45 0.97 -20.00
CA PRO A 126 3.89 0.94 -21.37
C PRO A 126 5.24 0.24 -21.55
N GLY A 127 6.22 0.56 -20.73
CA GLY A 127 7.53 -0.09 -20.74
C GLY A 127 7.48 -1.56 -20.30
N MET A 128 6.69 -1.91 -19.30
CA MET A 128 6.51 -3.27 -18.83
C MET A 128 5.82 -4.15 -19.90
N ILE A 129 4.73 -3.67 -20.50
CA ILE A 129 3.98 -4.40 -21.55
C ILE A 129 4.84 -4.61 -22.79
N ALA A 130 5.60 -3.59 -23.22
CA ALA A 130 6.48 -3.70 -24.40
C ALA A 130 7.53 -4.81 -24.22
N ARG A 131 7.91 -5.13 -22.99
CA ARG A 131 8.84 -6.22 -22.65
C ARG A 131 8.15 -7.56 -22.37
N GLY A 132 6.82 -7.57 -22.19
CA GLY A 132 6.09 -8.75 -21.75
C GLY A 132 6.39 -9.16 -20.30
N GLU A 133 6.95 -8.27 -19.49
CA GLU A 133 7.36 -8.54 -18.10
C GLU A 133 7.26 -7.28 -17.25
N GLY A 134 6.57 -7.37 -16.11
CA GLY A 134 6.49 -6.32 -15.11
C GLY A 134 5.71 -6.75 -13.88
N TYR A 135 5.92 -6.04 -12.76
CA TYR A 135 5.22 -6.32 -11.51
C TYR A 135 4.79 -5.02 -10.84
N ILE A 136 3.53 -4.95 -10.43
CA ILE A 136 2.99 -3.86 -9.62
C ILE A 136 2.54 -4.41 -8.27
N LEU A 137 3.08 -3.84 -7.19
CA LEU A 137 2.67 -4.10 -5.82
C LEU A 137 1.97 -2.87 -5.25
N ASN A 138 0.70 -3.01 -4.89
CA ASN A 138 -0.07 -1.94 -4.24
C ASN A 138 -0.19 -2.19 -2.74
N THR A 139 0.33 -1.28 -1.91
CA THR A 139 0.09 -1.34 -0.46
C THR A 139 -1.29 -0.77 -0.16
N VAL A 140 -2.20 -1.68 0.15
CA VAL A 140 -3.59 -1.33 0.47
C VAL A 140 -3.79 -1.31 1.99
N SER A 141 -4.45 -2.27 2.55
CA SER A 141 -4.72 -2.50 3.98
C SER A 141 -5.78 -3.59 4.13
N ALA A 142 -5.86 -4.26 5.26
CA ALA A 142 -7.01 -5.06 5.64
C ALA A 142 -8.32 -4.25 5.62
N ALA A 143 -8.25 -2.93 5.83
CA ALA A 143 -9.39 -2.02 5.69
C ALA A 143 -10.00 -1.98 4.28
N GLY A 144 -9.24 -2.34 3.24
CA GLY A 144 -9.74 -2.48 1.87
C GLY A 144 -10.50 -3.78 1.61
N LEU A 145 -10.31 -4.79 2.44
CA LEU A 145 -11.02 -6.08 2.38
C LEU A 145 -12.18 -6.14 3.38
N LEU A 146 -11.99 -5.53 4.54
CA LEU A 146 -12.93 -5.55 5.66
C LEU A 146 -13.64 -4.20 5.81
N SER A 147 -13.27 -3.46 6.80
CA SER A 147 -13.55 -2.05 7.06
C SER A 147 -12.79 -1.63 8.32
N GLN A 148 -12.54 -0.34 8.48
CA GLN A 148 -11.95 0.20 9.71
C GLN A 148 -12.96 1.08 10.42
N ILE A 149 -13.22 0.80 11.71
CA ILE A 149 -14.10 1.61 12.55
C ILE A 149 -13.50 3.00 12.70
N GLY A 150 -14.34 4.05 12.55
CA GLY A 150 -13.92 5.45 12.69
C GLY A 150 -13.09 5.98 11.52
N SER A 151 -13.13 5.32 10.36
CA SER A 151 -12.34 5.75 9.20
C SER A 151 -12.99 5.38 7.86
N ALA A 152 -14.15 6.00 7.57
CA ALA A 152 -14.87 5.76 6.31
C ALA A 152 -14.04 6.19 5.09
N VAL A 153 -13.38 7.35 5.16
CA VAL A 153 -12.48 7.84 4.09
C VAL A 153 -11.40 6.82 3.75
N TYR A 154 -10.71 6.32 4.78
CA TYR A 154 -9.65 5.35 4.61
C TYR A 154 -10.19 4.03 4.05
N SER A 155 -11.23 3.48 4.67
CA SER A 155 -11.85 2.22 4.23
C SER A 155 -12.33 2.32 2.79
N THR A 156 -13.00 3.41 2.40
CA THR A 156 -13.50 3.61 1.04
C THR A 156 -12.36 3.67 0.03
N THR A 157 -11.33 4.47 0.31
CA THR A 157 -10.18 4.60 -0.61
C THR A 157 -9.40 3.29 -0.73
N LYS A 158 -9.26 2.53 0.35
CA LYS A 158 -8.58 1.23 0.31
C LYS A 158 -9.41 0.15 -0.41
N HIS A 159 -10.74 0.15 -0.32
CA HIS A 159 -11.59 -0.70 -1.18
C HIS A 159 -11.45 -0.32 -2.67
N ALA A 160 -11.45 0.97 -2.99
CA ALA A 160 -11.25 1.43 -4.36
C ALA A 160 -9.90 0.99 -4.94
N ALA A 161 -8.83 1.04 -4.13
CA ALA A 161 -7.50 0.57 -4.54
C ALA A 161 -7.46 -0.95 -4.82
N ILE A 162 -8.22 -1.78 -4.07
CA ILE A 162 -8.39 -3.21 -4.39
C ILE A 162 -9.06 -3.37 -5.76
N GLY A 163 -10.20 -2.71 -5.98
CA GLY A 163 -10.92 -2.82 -7.25
C GLY A 163 -10.08 -2.39 -8.46
N PHE A 164 -9.24 -1.37 -8.30
CA PHE A 164 -8.29 -0.99 -9.35
C PHE A 164 -7.22 -2.07 -9.57
N ALA A 165 -6.64 -2.63 -8.51
CA ALA A 165 -5.63 -3.66 -8.61
C ALA A 165 -6.17 -4.97 -9.25
N GLU A 166 -7.41 -5.36 -8.92
CA GLU A 166 -8.11 -6.48 -9.55
C GLU A 166 -8.30 -6.24 -11.05
N SER A 167 -8.81 -5.06 -11.41
CA SER A 167 -9.00 -4.66 -12.82
C SER A 167 -7.67 -4.70 -13.58
N LEU A 168 -6.58 -4.23 -12.96
CA LEU A 168 -5.24 -4.24 -13.54
C LEU A 168 -4.73 -5.69 -13.74
N ALA A 169 -4.90 -6.56 -12.74
CA ALA A 169 -4.49 -7.96 -12.84
C ALA A 169 -5.25 -8.72 -13.94
N ILE A 170 -6.55 -8.44 -14.09
CA ILE A 170 -7.40 -9.05 -15.12
C ILE A 170 -7.00 -8.55 -16.51
N ALA A 171 -6.83 -7.24 -16.67
CA ALA A 171 -6.62 -6.63 -18.00
C ALA A 171 -5.19 -6.85 -18.54
N GLN A 172 -4.17 -6.88 -17.68
CA GLN A 172 -2.77 -6.95 -18.09
C GLN A 172 -2.09 -8.30 -17.82
N GLY A 173 -2.78 -9.26 -17.19
CA GLY A 173 -2.20 -10.55 -16.83
C GLY A 173 -1.65 -11.31 -18.03
N ASP A 174 -2.41 -11.38 -19.12
CA ASP A 174 -1.99 -12.05 -20.36
C ASP A 174 -0.89 -11.29 -21.14
N LEU A 175 -0.60 -10.05 -20.73
CA LEU A 175 0.50 -9.23 -21.26
C LEU A 175 1.79 -9.40 -20.46
N GLY A 176 1.85 -10.36 -19.55
CA GLY A 176 3.03 -10.66 -18.72
C GLY A 176 3.17 -9.75 -17.48
N ILE A 177 2.12 -9.01 -17.10
CA ILE A 177 2.14 -8.14 -15.93
C ILE A 177 1.54 -8.86 -14.72
N LYS A 178 2.31 -8.91 -13.64
CA LYS A 178 1.86 -9.43 -12.36
C LYS A 178 1.41 -8.30 -11.45
N VAL A 179 0.41 -8.55 -10.65
CA VAL A 179 -0.12 -7.58 -9.68
C VAL A 179 -0.31 -8.25 -8.34
N SER A 180 0.12 -7.57 -7.28
CA SER A 180 -0.18 -7.96 -5.89
C SER A 180 -0.74 -6.80 -5.10
N VAL A 181 -1.58 -7.12 -4.12
CA VAL A 181 -2.04 -6.18 -3.10
C VAL A 181 -1.53 -6.63 -1.73
N LEU A 182 -0.87 -5.72 -1.03
CA LEU A 182 -0.42 -5.92 0.34
C LEU A 182 -1.49 -5.39 1.29
N CYS A 183 -2.07 -6.26 2.12
CA CYS A 183 -3.19 -5.92 3.01
C CYS A 183 -2.88 -6.20 4.49
N PRO A 184 -2.02 -5.40 5.13
CA PRO A 184 -1.72 -5.53 6.56
C PRO A 184 -2.86 -4.97 7.42
N GLN A 185 -2.93 -5.43 8.69
CA GLN A 185 -3.60 -4.75 9.80
C GLN A 185 -2.63 -3.75 10.45
N GLY A 186 -2.57 -3.67 11.78
CA GLY A 186 -1.66 -2.79 12.50
C GLY A 186 -0.19 -3.10 12.21
N VAL A 187 0.57 -2.07 11.80
CA VAL A 187 2.02 -2.13 11.61
C VAL A 187 2.64 -0.94 12.35
N ASP A 188 3.70 -1.16 13.11
CA ASP A 188 4.38 -0.13 13.90
C ASP A 188 5.08 0.90 13.02
N THR A 189 4.31 1.89 12.59
CA THR A 189 4.72 2.98 11.71
C THR A 189 4.34 4.33 12.32
N ALA A 190 4.88 5.41 11.78
CA ALA A 190 4.45 6.77 12.15
C ALA A 190 2.94 6.98 11.95
N MET A 191 2.36 6.38 10.89
CA MET A 191 0.90 6.45 10.63
C MET A 191 0.09 5.80 11.75
N LEU A 192 0.48 4.62 12.25
CA LEU A 192 -0.19 3.95 13.36
C LEU A 192 -0.09 4.78 14.64
N ARG A 193 1.11 5.28 14.95
CA ARG A 193 1.35 6.10 16.15
C ARG A 193 0.54 7.40 16.13
N ALA A 194 0.46 8.08 14.99
CA ALA A 194 -0.36 9.27 14.82
C ALA A 194 -1.87 9.00 14.94
N GLY A 195 -2.32 7.78 14.60
CA GLY A 195 -3.72 7.33 14.70
C GLY A 195 -4.11 6.81 16.09
N GLY A 196 -3.28 6.93 17.14
CA GLY A 196 -3.57 6.48 18.50
C GLY A 196 -2.83 5.21 18.93
N GLY A 197 -1.93 4.68 18.11
CA GLY A 197 -0.98 3.64 18.49
C GLY A 197 -1.56 2.23 18.59
N GLN A 198 -0.91 1.41 19.44
CA GLN A 198 -1.17 -0.05 19.52
C GLN A 198 -2.53 -0.42 20.14
N GLU A 199 -3.11 0.45 20.96
CA GLU A 199 -4.39 0.19 21.67
C GLU A 199 -5.64 0.34 20.78
N GLN A 200 -5.47 0.61 19.50
CA GLN A 200 -6.56 0.73 18.55
C GLN A 200 -7.25 -0.63 18.30
N PRO A 201 -8.60 -0.63 18.15
CA PRO A 201 -9.37 -1.88 17.96
C PRO A 201 -8.99 -2.71 16.74
N GLN A 202 -8.44 -2.06 15.71
CA GLN A 202 -7.91 -2.75 14.52
C GLN A 202 -6.63 -3.54 14.79
N ASN A 203 -6.06 -3.41 15.99
CA ASN A 203 -4.81 -4.09 16.40
C ASN A 203 -5.07 -5.28 17.33
N LEU A 204 -6.31 -5.77 17.41
CA LEU A 204 -6.67 -6.92 18.26
C LEU A 204 -5.87 -8.19 17.97
N ASP A 205 -5.39 -8.33 16.73
CA ASP A 205 -4.60 -9.49 16.29
C ASP A 205 -3.08 -9.24 16.38
N GLY A 206 -2.68 -8.15 17.03
CA GLY A 206 -1.30 -7.74 17.22
C GLY A 206 -0.84 -6.70 16.20
N VAL A 207 0.33 -6.12 16.47
CA VAL A 207 1.00 -5.15 15.63
C VAL A 207 2.30 -5.76 15.12
N LEU A 208 2.47 -5.83 13.81
CA LEU A 208 3.70 -6.32 13.19
C LEU A 208 4.73 -5.20 13.06
N SER A 209 6.00 -5.58 13.01
CA SER A 209 7.05 -4.65 12.59
C SER A 209 7.00 -4.41 11.07
N PRO A 210 7.50 -3.27 10.58
CA PRO A 210 7.69 -3.06 9.14
C PRO A 210 8.55 -4.15 8.46
N ASP A 211 9.53 -4.71 9.19
CA ASP A 211 10.39 -5.78 8.68
C ASP A 211 9.62 -7.11 8.50
N ASP A 212 8.71 -7.47 9.42
CA ASP A 212 7.84 -8.64 9.27
C ASP A 212 6.94 -8.50 8.02
N VAL A 213 6.46 -7.29 7.75
CA VAL A 213 5.66 -7.00 6.55
C VAL A 213 6.52 -7.13 5.30
N ALA A 214 7.75 -6.61 5.31
CA ALA A 214 8.66 -6.73 4.17
C ALA A 214 9.03 -8.20 3.89
N GLU A 215 9.19 -9.03 4.92
CA GLU A 215 9.37 -10.48 4.80
C GLU A 215 8.18 -11.15 4.10
N ALA A 216 6.95 -10.81 4.53
CA ALA A 216 5.73 -11.32 3.91
C ALA A 216 5.61 -10.89 2.43
N VAL A 217 6.04 -9.67 2.11
CA VAL A 217 6.07 -9.17 0.72
C VAL A 217 7.02 -9.97 -0.15
N VAL A 218 8.26 -10.22 0.29
CA VAL A 218 9.21 -11.02 -0.51
C VAL A 218 8.64 -12.40 -0.81
N LYS A 219 8.08 -13.09 0.20
CA LYS A 219 7.42 -14.39 0.01
C LYS A 219 6.25 -14.32 -0.96
N GLY A 220 5.42 -13.29 -0.84
CA GLY A 220 4.28 -13.08 -1.73
C GLY A 220 4.68 -12.80 -3.18
N LEU A 221 5.73 -12.01 -3.40
CA LEU A 221 6.29 -11.73 -4.72
C LEU A 221 6.92 -12.97 -5.34
N GLU A 222 7.61 -13.81 -4.57
CA GLU A 222 8.17 -15.09 -5.06
C GLU A 222 7.06 -16.06 -5.49
N ALA A 223 5.98 -16.12 -4.72
CA ALA A 223 4.81 -16.95 -5.03
C ALA A 223 3.89 -16.33 -6.09
N GLU A 224 4.15 -15.09 -6.51
CA GLU A 224 3.29 -14.30 -7.41
C GLU A 224 1.82 -14.23 -6.95
N SER A 225 1.62 -14.19 -5.63
CA SER A 225 0.30 -14.16 -5.02
C SER A 225 -0.35 -12.80 -5.21
N PHE A 226 -1.59 -12.75 -5.72
CA PHE A 226 -2.33 -11.48 -5.81
C PHE A 226 -2.54 -10.87 -4.43
N LEU A 227 -2.97 -11.66 -3.44
CA LEU A 227 -3.28 -11.19 -2.09
C LEU A 227 -2.16 -11.56 -1.11
N ILE A 228 -1.45 -10.56 -0.60
CA ILE A 228 -0.40 -10.70 0.41
C ILE A 228 -0.96 -10.26 1.77
N LEU A 229 -1.12 -11.20 2.68
CA LEU A 229 -1.69 -11.00 4.02
C LEU A 229 -0.62 -11.25 5.10
N PRO A 230 0.07 -10.22 5.61
CA PRO A 230 0.99 -10.39 6.73
C PRO A 230 0.27 -10.95 7.98
N HIS A 231 -0.95 -10.48 8.25
CA HIS A 231 -1.84 -11.01 9.27
C HIS A 231 -2.78 -12.05 8.64
N GLN A 232 -2.46 -13.33 8.75
CA GLN A 232 -3.18 -14.43 8.10
C GLN A 232 -4.66 -14.50 8.50
N ILE A 233 -5.01 -14.04 9.71
CA ILE A 233 -6.39 -14.02 10.22
C ILE A 233 -7.34 -13.17 9.35
N VAL A 234 -6.80 -12.21 8.60
CA VAL A 234 -7.58 -11.34 7.70
C VAL A 234 -8.35 -12.17 6.68
N LEU A 235 -7.77 -13.27 6.19
CA LEU A 235 -8.45 -14.18 5.26
C LEU A 235 -9.72 -14.77 5.89
N THR A 236 -9.64 -15.20 7.14
CA THR A 236 -10.79 -15.73 7.89
C THR A 236 -11.87 -14.66 8.06
N TYR A 237 -11.49 -13.43 8.38
CA TYR A 237 -12.44 -12.33 8.52
C TYR A 237 -13.11 -11.97 7.19
N MET A 238 -12.36 -11.97 6.09
CA MET A 238 -12.90 -11.76 4.75
C MET A 238 -13.92 -12.85 4.38
N GLN A 239 -13.60 -14.11 4.62
CA GLN A 239 -14.52 -15.25 4.39
C GLN A 239 -15.81 -15.11 5.22
N ARG A 240 -15.69 -14.72 6.50
CA ARG A 240 -16.87 -14.48 7.38
C ARG A 240 -17.70 -13.28 6.91
N LYS A 241 -17.07 -12.23 6.40
CA LYS A 241 -17.75 -11.05 5.84
C LYS A 241 -18.58 -11.46 4.61
N THR A 242 -18.00 -12.21 3.68
CA THR A 242 -18.65 -12.57 2.43
C THR A 242 -19.70 -13.67 2.59
N ALA A 243 -19.56 -14.56 3.60
CA ALA A 243 -20.51 -15.60 3.89
C ALA A 243 -21.86 -15.08 4.43
N ASP A 244 -21.85 -14.00 5.21
CA ASP A 244 -23.07 -13.39 5.77
C ASP A 244 -22.80 -11.91 6.11
N TYR A 245 -23.13 -11.03 5.18
CA TYR A 245 -22.86 -9.60 5.28
C TYR A 245 -23.62 -8.91 6.42
N ASP A 246 -24.89 -9.26 6.63
CA ASP A 246 -25.72 -8.64 7.66
C ASP A 246 -25.25 -9.03 9.06
N ARG A 247 -24.93 -10.31 9.25
CA ARG A 247 -24.32 -10.81 10.49
C ARG A 247 -22.98 -10.11 10.77
N TRP A 248 -22.14 -9.94 9.75
CA TRP A 248 -20.86 -9.27 9.87
C TRP A 248 -21.04 -7.79 10.25
N LEU A 249 -21.94 -7.06 9.58
CA LEU A 249 -22.25 -5.67 9.91
C LEU A 249 -22.79 -5.55 11.35
N GLY A 250 -23.64 -6.49 11.79
CA GLY A 250 -24.10 -6.57 13.17
C GLY A 250 -22.96 -6.75 14.18
N GLY A 251 -21.96 -7.58 13.82
CA GLY A 251 -20.73 -7.77 14.60
C GLY A 251 -19.90 -6.50 14.70
N MET A 252 -19.70 -5.81 13.57
CA MET A 252 -18.94 -4.56 13.52
C MET A 252 -19.61 -3.43 14.31
N ARG A 253 -20.95 -3.36 14.32
CA ARG A 253 -21.68 -2.40 15.18
C ARG A 253 -21.44 -2.65 16.67
N ARG A 254 -21.45 -3.93 17.11
CA ARG A 254 -21.13 -4.28 18.51
C ARG A 254 -19.68 -3.94 18.85
N LEU A 255 -18.76 -4.25 17.97
CA LEU A 255 -17.35 -3.89 18.15
C LEU A 255 -17.18 -2.37 18.27
N ARG A 256 -17.84 -1.60 17.39
CA ARG A 256 -17.82 -0.14 17.45
C ARG A 256 -18.35 0.40 18.78
N ALA A 257 -19.48 -0.14 19.28
CA ALA A 257 -20.02 0.26 20.58
C ALA A 257 -19.01 0.01 21.71
N LYS A 258 -18.35 -1.14 21.71
CA LYS A 258 -17.30 -1.47 22.68
C LYS A 258 -16.10 -0.50 22.60
N VAL A 259 -15.66 -0.17 21.39
CA VAL A 259 -14.54 0.77 21.14
C VAL A 259 -14.86 2.17 21.67
N LEU A 260 -16.12 2.61 21.53
CA LEU A 260 -16.58 3.92 21.99
C LEU A 260 -17.01 3.92 23.47
N GLY A 261 -16.77 2.82 24.21
CA GLY A 261 -17.17 2.72 25.63
C GLY A 261 -18.69 2.76 25.85
N ARG A 262 -19.47 2.28 24.88
CA ARG A 262 -20.96 2.33 24.88
C ARG A 262 -21.60 0.94 25.02
N ALA A 263 -20.79 -0.09 25.27
CA ALA A 263 -21.24 -1.49 25.45
C ALA A 263 -21.10 -1.93 26.89
#